data_e8b1f81b4e8dede77a8216e7aa085dc8
#
_entry.id   e8b1f81b4e8dede77a8216e7aa085dc8
#
_cell.length_a   1.000
_cell.length_b   1.000
_cell.length_c   1.000
_cell.angle_alpha   90.00
_cell.angle_beta   90.00
_cell.angle_gamma   90.00
#
_symmetry.space_group_name_H-M   'P 1'
#
loop_
_entity.id
_entity.type
_entity.pdbx_description
1 polymer ?
#
loop_
_entity_poly.entity_id
_entity_poly.type
_entity_poly.pdbx_seq_one_letter_code
_entity_poly.pdbx_strand_id
1 'polypeptide(L)'
;MSSPHRLGSAHPDPRRVARRGIPRGEAARKRAMEAAIDAVAEFGGDRVRMVDIAARAGMSTGHILYFFGRKEALLLEALRWSEQDLVERLRVSVSSLRSPRRKLAQFVEFYLPTGTSDPRWILWTQVFANPPEDEPSRQMLDSFDRAWEVELGEIVRDGMVQGKFVPVNVDQFVLRSRLLMDGLSVDVLMGSLRLTRQGAIAFALSAMDRDLRPEPQQSER
;
A
#
# COMPACT_ATOMS: atom_id res chain seq x y z
N MET A 1 -55.44 50.57 11.70
CA MET A 1 -54.10 50.78 12.29
C MET A 1 -53.44 49.39 12.37
N SER A 2 -52.63 49.07 11.36
CA SER A 2 -52.02 47.75 11.17
C SER A 2 -50.57 47.79 11.63
N SER A 3 -50.16 46.90 12.50
CA SER A 3 -48.80 46.69 12.93
C SER A 3 -48.08 45.73 11.98
N PRO A 4 -46.80 45.96 11.59
CA PRO A 4 -46.08 45.04 10.70
C PRO A 4 -45.33 43.96 11.47
N HIS A 5 -45.52 42.71 11.01
CA HIS A 5 -44.74 41.55 11.43
C HIS A 5 -43.25 41.72 11.10
N ARG A 6 -42.40 41.58 12.09
CA ARG A 6 -40.93 41.43 11.92
C ARG A 6 -40.61 39.97 11.57
N LEU A 7 -40.14 39.75 10.33
CA LEU A 7 -39.50 38.52 9.93
C LEU A 7 -38.08 38.49 10.51
N GLY A 8 -37.84 37.64 11.49
CA GLY A 8 -36.51 37.34 12.01
C GLY A 8 -35.73 36.47 11.03
N SER A 9 -34.71 37.05 10.42
CA SER A 9 -33.71 36.32 9.63
C SER A 9 -32.81 35.53 10.58
N ALA A 10 -33.04 34.22 10.65
CA ALA A 10 -32.12 33.32 11.33
C ALA A 10 -30.90 33.11 10.43
N HIS A 11 -29.78 33.76 10.74
CA HIS A 11 -28.49 33.40 10.18
C HIS A 11 -28.08 32.01 10.74
N PRO A 12 -27.69 31.05 9.88
CA PRO A 12 -27.16 29.80 10.36
C PRO A 12 -25.82 30.03 11.05
N ASP A 13 -25.70 29.55 12.27
CA ASP A 13 -24.47 29.56 13.08
C ASP A 13 -23.34 28.80 12.35
N PRO A 14 -22.21 29.44 11.97
CA PRO A 14 -21.10 28.78 11.27
C PRO A 14 -20.34 27.76 12.14
N ARG A 15 -20.69 27.60 13.42
CA ARG A 15 -20.04 26.63 14.33
C ARG A 15 -20.68 25.24 14.32
N ARG A 16 -21.71 25.01 13.49
CA ARG A 16 -22.35 23.71 13.30
C ARG A 16 -21.81 22.95 12.10
N VAL A 17 -20.50 23.10 11.77
CA VAL A 17 -19.80 22.12 10.94
C VAL A 17 -19.55 20.92 11.84
N ALA A 18 -20.57 20.07 11.93
CA ALA A 18 -20.52 18.81 12.61
C ALA A 18 -19.29 18.03 12.13
N ARG A 19 -18.39 17.65 13.03
CA ARG A 19 -17.51 16.50 12.84
C ARG A 19 -18.42 15.35 12.42
N ARG A 20 -18.51 15.07 11.13
CA ARG A 20 -19.12 13.85 10.61
C ARG A 20 -18.23 12.71 11.10
N GLY A 21 -18.56 12.15 12.26
CA GLY A 21 -17.97 10.92 12.73
C GLY A 21 -18.15 9.85 11.66
N ILE A 22 -17.11 9.02 11.47
CA ILE A 22 -17.18 7.85 10.59
C ILE A 22 -18.48 7.09 10.90
N PRO A 23 -19.32 6.77 9.90
CA PRO A 23 -20.54 6.00 10.12
C PRO A 23 -20.23 4.72 10.91
N ARG A 24 -21.07 4.35 11.89
CA ARG A 24 -20.82 3.19 12.77
C ARG A 24 -20.47 1.91 12.00
N GLY A 25 -21.10 1.70 10.85
CA GLY A 25 -20.81 0.56 9.96
C GLY A 25 -19.40 0.61 9.34
N GLU A 26 -18.96 1.78 8.91
CA GLU A 26 -17.63 1.98 8.34
C GLU A 26 -16.51 1.79 9.38
N ALA A 27 -16.72 2.31 10.60
CA ALA A 27 -15.80 2.07 11.70
C ALA A 27 -15.72 0.59 12.10
N ALA A 28 -16.84 -0.14 12.05
CA ALA A 28 -16.87 -1.58 12.31
C ALA A 28 -16.14 -2.36 11.20
N ARG A 29 -16.37 -1.99 9.94
CA ARG A 29 -15.70 -2.56 8.78
C ARG A 29 -14.18 -2.38 8.85
N LYS A 30 -13.71 -1.17 9.20
CA LYS A 30 -12.29 -0.87 9.41
C LYS A 30 -11.68 -1.73 10.51
N ARG A 31 -12.32 -1.83 11.70
CA ARG A 31 -11.84 -2.68 12.79
C ARG A 31 -11.71 -4.16 12.39
N ALA A 32 -12.64 -4.67 11.58
CA ALA A 32 -12.57 -6.04 11.10
C ALA A 32 -11.38 -6.26 10.16
N MET A 33 -11.08 -5.30 9.28
CA MET A 33 -9.90 -5.35 8.39
C MET A 33 -8.59 -5.25 9.19
N GLU A 34 -8.47 -4.33 10.13
CA GLU A 34 -7.31 -4.22 11.02
C GLU A 34 -7.09 -5.52 11.81
N ALA A 35 -8.15 -6.07 12.40
CA ALA A 35 -8.08 -7.35 13.11
C ALA A 35 -7.70 -8.53 12.19
N ALA A 36 -8.11 -8.51 10.93
CA ALA A 36 -7.71 -9.53 9.95
C ALA A 36 -6.21 -9.44 9.63
N ILE A 37 -5.67 -8.24 9.44
CA ILE A 37 -4.24 -8.01 9.21
C ILE A 37 -3.40 -8.53 10.39
N ASP A 38 -3.78 -8.17 11.62
CA ASP A 38 -3.10 -8.62 12.82
C ASP A 38 -3.19 -10.16 13.01
N ALA A 39 -4.36 -10.74 12.75
CA ALA A 39 -4.55 -12.18 12.85
C ALA A 39 -3.74 -12.96 11.80
N VAL A 40 -3.62 -12.42 10.60
CA VAL A 40 -2.79 -12.99 9.52
C VAL A 40 -1.31 -12.94 9.89
N ALA A 41 -0.83 -11.88 10.51
CA ALA A 41 0.56 -11.78 10.99
C ALA A 41 0.88 -12.83 12.06
N GLU A 42 -0.08 -13.13 12.93
CA GLU A 42 0.10 -14.10 14.04
C GLU A 42 -0.06 -15.55 13.59
N PHE A 43 -1.13 -15.86 12.85
CA PHE A 43 -1.50 -17.24 12.53
C PHE A 43 -1.07 -17.68 11.12
N GLY A 44 -0.74 -16.75 10.25
CA GLY A 44 -0.59 -16.98 8.81
C GLY A 44 -1.93 -17.00 8.07
N GLY A 45 -1.92 -16.71 6.77
CA GLY A 45 -3.13 -16.56 5.97
C GLY A 45 -4.00 -17.81 5.88
N ASP A 46 -3.40 -18.99 5.76
CA ASP A 46 -4.13 -20.27 5.64
C ASP A 46 -4.79 -20.68 6.95
N ARG A 47 -4.11 -20.47 8.07
CA ARG A 47 -4.55 -20.92 9.40
C ARG A 47 -5.50 -19.97 10.10
N VAL A 48 -5.55 -18.69 9.70
CA VAL A 48 -6.45 -17.72 10.30
C VAL A 48 -7.91 -18.08 10.06
N ARG A 49 -8.72 -18.07 11.13
CA ARG A 49 -10.15 -18.39 11.07
C ARG A 49 -10.98 -17.13 11.35
N MET A 50 -12.22 -17.11 10.85
CA MET A 50 -13.15 -15.99 11.10
C MET A 50 -13.41 -15.74 12.59
N VAL A 51 -13.38 -16.78 13.42
CA VAL A 51 -13.55 -16.67 14.87
C VAL A 51 -12.38 -15.93 15.52
N ASP A 52 -11.16 -16.15 15.03
CA ASP A 52 -9.95 -15.50 15.55
C ASP A 52 -9.99 -13.99 15.22
N ILE A 53 -10.38 -13.66 13.98
CA ILE A 53 -10.57 -12.26 13.55
C ILE A 53 -11.70 -11.59 14.35
N ALA A 54 -12.83 -12.27 14.53
CA ALA A 54 -13.99 -11.75 15.24
C ALA A 54 -13.65 -11.43 16.70
N ALA A 55 -12.97 -12.32 17.40
CA ALA A 55 -12.51 -12.13 18.76
C ALA A 55 -11.61 -10.89 18.86
N ARG A 56 -10.66 -10.75 17.94
CA ARG A 56 -9.72 -9.61 17.89
C ARG A 56 -10.41 -8.29 17.58
N ALA A 57 -11.39 -8.29 16.68
CA ALA A 57 -12.19 -7.11 16.31
C ALA A 57 -13.17 -6.67 17.41
N GLY A 58 -13.41 -7.51 18.44
CA GLY A 58 -14.48 -7.31 19.42
C GLY A 58 -15.87 -7.39 18.79
N MET A 59 -16.04 -8.30 17.81
CA MET A 59 -17.26 -8.47 17.02
C MET A 59 -17.70 -9.94 17.04
N SER A 60 -18.97 -10.21 16.73
CA SER A 60 -19.42 -11.57 16.43
C SER A 60 -19.01 -11.98 15.02
N THR A 61 -18.77 -13.27 14.80
CA THR A 61 -18.51 -13.83 13.47
C THR A 61 -19.63 -13.49 12.49
N GLY A 62 -20.90 -13.56 12.94
CA GLY A 62 -22.06 -13.19 12.11
C GLY A 62 -22.05 -11.72 11.68
N HIS A 63 -21.57 -10.81 12.54
CA HIS A 63 -21.45 -9.40 12.20
C HIS A 63 -20.35 -9.15 11.13
N ILE A 64 -19.22 -9.86 11.21
CA ILE A 64 -18.20 -9.78 10.16
C ILE A 64 -18.72 -10.39 8.84
N LEU A 65 -19.39 -11.54 8.89
CA LEU A 65 -19.98 -12.16 7.71
C LEU A 65 -21.04 -11.27 7.06
N TYR A 66 -21.79 -10.50 7.84
CA TYR A 66 -22.72 -9.50 7.30
C TYR A 66 -22.02 -8.46 6.42
N PHE A 67 -20.80 -8.02 6.78
CA PHE A 67 -20.04 -7.02 6.00
C PHE A 67 -19.30 -7.59 4.79
N PHE A 68 -18.77 -8.81 4.91
CA PHE A 68 -17.80 -9.34 3.95
C PHE A 68 -18.26 -10.64 3.28
N GLY A 69 -19.29 -11.29 3.80
CA GLY A 69 -19.83 -12.55 3.28
C GLY A 69 -18.95 -13.77 3.57
N ARG A 70 -17.64 -13.70 3.31
CA ARG A 70 -16.69 -14.81 3.48
C ARG A 70 -15.31 -14.31 3.90
N LYS A 71 -14.47 -15.23 4.39
CA LYS A 71 -13.10 -14.93 4.86
C LYS A 71 -12.23 -14.33 3.76
N GLU A 72 -12.25 -14.94 2.59
CA GLU A 72 -11.44 -14.53 1.45
C GLU A 72 -11.75 -13.09 1.01
N ALA A 73 -13.03 -12.71 1.01
CA ALA A 73 -13.44 -11.34 0.71
C ALA A 73 -12.97 -10.34 1.78
N LEU A 74 -13.01 -10.71 3.07
CA LEU A 74 -12.42 -9.89 4.13
C LEU A 74 -10.92 -9.73 3.96
N LEU A 75 -10.19 -10.81 3.67
CA LEU A 75 -8.73 -10.75 3.49
C LEU A 75 -8.34 -9.90 2.27
N LEU A 76 -9.10 -10.01 1.18
CA LEU A 76 -8.88 -9.19 -0.01
C LEU A 76 -9.16 -7.70 0.24
N GLU A 77 -10.22 -7.38 0.99
CA GLU A 77 -10.51 -5.99 1.41
C GLU A 77 -9.45 -5.46 2.40
N ALA A 78 -8.94 -6.30 3.29
CA ALA A 78 -7.86 -5.96 4.21
C ALA A 78 -6.56 -5.67 3.45
N LEU A 79 -6.24 -6.46 2.41
CA LEU A 79 -5.13 -6.21 1.51
C LEU A 79 -5.32 -4.86 0.80
N ARG A 80 -6.50 -4.61 0.21
CA ARG A 80 -6.81 -3.34 -0.45
C ARG A 80 -6.57 -2.15 0.46
N TRP A 81 -7.09 -2.23 1.67
CA TRP A 81 -6.94 -1.16 2.65
C TRP A 81 -5.47 -0.94 3.03
N SER A 82 -4.70 -2.01 3.26
CA SER A 82 -3.29 -1.92 3.63
C SER A 82 -2.42 -1.37 2.49
N GLU A 83 -2.69 -1.74 1.22
CA GLU A 83 -1.98 -1.21 0.06
C GLU A 83 -2.24 0.30 -0.11
N GLN A 84 -3.49 0.73 0.00
CA GLN A 84 -3.84 2.14 -0.10
C GLN A 84 -3.19 2.98 1.00
N ASP A 85 -3.22 2.51 2.26
CA ASP A 85 -2.58 3.17 3.39
C ASP A 85 -1.07 3.25 3.20
N LEU A 86 -0.44 2.18 2.72
CA LEU A 86 1.00 2.12 2.55
C LEU A 86 1.50 3.06 1.45
N VAL A 87 0.81 3.11 0.30
CA VAL A 87 1.13 4.04 -0.80
C VAL A 87 0.96 5.49 -0.33
N GLU A 88 -0.10 5.80 0.43
CA GLU A 88 -0.28 7.16 0.96
C GLU A 88 0.82 7.53 1.96
N ARG A 89 1.21 6.64 2.85
CA ARG A 89 2.35 6.86 3.74
C ARG A 89 3.67 7.04 2.99
N LEU A 90 3.88 6.29 1.91
CA LEU A 90 5.03 6.49 1.02
C LEU A 90 5.03 7.91 0.45
N ARG A 91 3.90 8.37 -0.13
CA ARG A 91 3.75 9.72 -0.68
C ARG A 91 4.12 10.80 0.33
N VAL A 92 3.57 10.70 1.53
CA VAL A 92 3.90 11.64 2.62
C VAL A 92 5.40 11.58 2.95
N SER A 93 5.96 10.39 3.05
CA SER A 93 7.38 10.21 3.37
C SER A 93 8.30 10.81 2.31
N VAL A 94 8.06 10.53 1.02
CA VAL A 94 8.91 11.02 -0.07
C VAL A 94 8.72 12.50 -0.36
N SER A 95 7.56 13.09 -0.05
CA SER A 95 7.27 14.51 -0.27
C SER A 95 8.22 15.44 0.49
N SER A 96 8.72 15.00 1.65
CA SER A 96 9.68 15.72 2.47
C SER A 96 11.13 15.64 1.96
N LEU A 97 11.40 14.71 1.04
CA LEU A 97 12.75 14.43 0.53
C LEU A 97 13.02 15.23 -0.76
N ARG A 98 14.16 15.93 -0.80
CA ARG A 98 14.60 16.67 -2.00
C ARG A 98 15.41 15.80 -2.97
N SER A 99 16.11 14.80 -2.47
CA SER A 99 17.01 13.97 -3.27
C SER A 99 16.26 12.82 -3.93
N PRO A 100 16.23 12.71 -5.28
CA PRO A 100 15.61 11.59 -5.99
C PRO A 100 16.18 10.23 -5.56
N ARG A 101 17.48 10.14 -5.25
CA ARG A 101 18.10 8.91 -4.73
C ARG A 101 17.56 8.52 -3.35
N ARG A 102 17.32 9.50 -2.46
CA ARG A 102 16.69 9.23 -1.15
C ARG A 102 15.23 8.82 -1.31
N LYS A 103 14.50 9.45 -2.24
CA LYS A 103 13.12 9.03 -2.57
C LYS A 103 13.10 7.58 -3.06
N LEU A 104 14.04 7.21 -3.95
CA LEU A 104 14.17 5.86 -4.46
C LEU A 104 14.47 4.84 -3.35
N ALA A 105 15.39 5.17 -2.44
CA ALA A 105 15.70 4.32 -1.28
C ALA A 105 14.46 4.13 -0.39
N GLN A 106 13.75 5.21 -0.08
CA GLN A 106 12.52 5.17 0.70
C GLN A 106 11.43 4.33 0.02
N PHE A 107 11.29 4.46 -1.31
CA PHE A 107 10.37 3.64 -2.10
C PHE A 107 10.65 2.14 -1.94
N VAL A 108 11.91 1.72 -2.11
CA VAL A 108 12.33 0.32 -1.97
C VAL A 108 12.09 -0.20 -0.56
N GLU A 109 12.36 0.61 0.46
CA GLU A 109 12.10 0.25 1.86
C GLU A 109 10.61 0.02 2.16
N PHE A 110 9.72 0.82 1.55
CA PHE A 110 8.27 0.66 1.70
C PHE A 110 7.72 -0.52 0.91
N TYR A 111 8.30 -0.79 -0.26
CA TYR A 111 7.84 -1.87 -1.13
C TYR A 111 8.14 -3.25 -0.55
N LEU A 112 9.39 -3.48 -0.13
CA LEU A 112 9.86 -4.78 0.35
C LEU A 112 9.24 -5.14 1.71
N PRO A 113 8.98 -6.46 1.96
CA PRO A 113 8.44 -6.90 3.25
C PRO A 113 9.36 -6.56 4.40
N THR A 114 8.76 -6.33 5.57
CA THR A 114 9.50 -6.07 6.82
C THR A 114 10.17 -7.33 7.39
N GLY A 115 9.75 -8.51 6.94
CA GLY A 115 10.27 -9.81 7.34
C GLY A 115 9.30 -10.92 6.98
N THR A 116 9.52 -12.11 7.54
CA THR A 116 8.73 -13.33 7.29
C THR A 116 7.30 -13.25 7.81
N SER A 117 7.00 -12.32 8.70
CA SER A 117 5.68 -12.11 9.30
C SER A 117 5.01 -10.83 8.80
N ASP A 118 5.46 -10.26 7.68
CA ASP A 118 4.83 -9.09 7.09
C ASP A 118 3.38 -9.41 6.67
N PRO A 119 2.34 -8.81 7.34
CA PRO A 119 0.96 -9.20 7.12
C PRO A 119 0.47 -8.86 5.71
N ARG A 120 0.94 -7.78 5.12
CA ARG A 120 0.60 -7.38 3.75
C ARG A 120 1.08 -8.43 2.74
N TRP A 121 2.32 -8.86 2.86
CA TRP A 121 2.89 -9.88 1.98
C TRP A 121 2.29 -11.27 2.23
N ILE A 122 1.94 -11.60 3.48
CA ILE A 122 1.18 -12.83 3.76
C ILE A 122 -0.21 -12.77 3.11
N LEU A 123 -0.89 -11.62 3.10
CA LEU A 123 -2.16 -11.46 2.37
C LEU A 123 -1.96 -11.65 0.86
N TRP A 124 -0.86 -11.14 0.28
CA TRP A 124 -0.52 -11.38 -1.12
C TRP A 124 -0.32 -12.87 -1.43
N THR A 125 0.27 -13.65 -0.53
CA THR A 125 0.40 -15.10 -0.75
C THR A 125 -0.96 -15.80 -0.86
N GLN A 126 -1.99 -15.29 -0.18
CA GLN A 126 -3.35 -15.83 -0.31
C GLN A 126 -3.94 -15.53 -1.69
N VAL A 127 -3.67 -14.36 -2.23
CA VAL A 127 -4.09 -13.98 -3.59
C VAL A 127 -3.33 -14.82 -4.63
N PHE A 128 -2.03 -15.04 -4.46
CA PHE A 128 -1.25 -15.88 -5.37
C PHE A 128 -1.70 -17.35 -5.36
N ALA A 129 -2.05 -17.88 -4.18
CA ALA A 129 -2.55 -19.25 -4.03
C ALA A 129 -3.98 -19.40 -4.57
N ASN A 130 -4.80 -18.38 -4.46
CA ASN A 130 -6.22 -18.38 -4.83
C ASN A 130 -6.57 -17.06 -5.56
N PRO A 131 -6.13 -16.90 -6.81
CA PRO A 131 -6.40 -15.67 -7.56
C PRO A 131 -7.91 -15.49 -7.77
N PRO A 132 -8.43 -14.25 -7.65
CA PRO A 132 -9.85 -14.01 -7.84
C PRO A 132 -10.26 -14.29 -9.28
N GLU A 133 -11.42 -14.94 -9.44
CA GLU A 133 -11.97 -15.26 -10.75
C GLU A 133 -12.79 -14.12 -11.35
N ASP A 134 -13.34 -13.25 -10.49
CA ASP A 134 -14.18 -12.13 -10.92
C ASP A 134 -13.34 -10.94 -11.40
N GLU A 135 -13.82 -10.31 -12.45
CA GLU A 135 -13.16 -9.17 -13.09
C GLU A 135 -12.96 -7.96 -12.17
N PRO A 136 -13.94 -7.55 -11.33
CA PRO A 136 -13.73 -6.42 -10.41
C PRO A 136 -12.58 -6.64 -9.44
N SER A 137 -12.41 -7.85 -8.91
CA SER A 137 -11.31 -8.19 -7.99
C SER A 137 -9.96 -8.18 -8.72
N ARG A 138 -9.89 -8.68 -9.96
CA ARG A 138 -8.66 -8.60 -10.78
C ARG A 138 -8.27 -7.15 -11.07
N GLN A 139 -9.23 -6.33 -11.51
CA GLN A 139 -8.98 -4.89 -11.76
C GLN A 139 -8.52 -4.15 -10.50
N MET A 140 -9.03 -4.54 -9.34
CA MET A 140 -8.57 -3.99 -8.07
C MET A 140 -7.10 -4.35 -7.81
N LEU A 141 -6.68 -5.61 -8.01
CA LEU A 141 -5.28 -6.02 -7.87
C LEU A 141 -4.37 -5.27 -8.85
N ASP A 142 -4.76 -5.18 -10.12
CA ASP A 142 -4.03 -4.38 -11.12
C ASP A 142 -3.91 -2.90 -10.72
N SER A 143 -4.87 -2.37 -9.98
CA SER A 143 -4.82 -0.99 -9.49
C SER A 143 -3.75 -0.77 -8.42
N PHE A 144 -3.42 -1.81 -7.63
CA PHE A 144 -2.33 -1.73 -6.65
C PHE A 144 -0.98 -1.67 -7.34
N ASP A 145 -0.74 -2.57 -8.30
CA ASP A 145 0.49 -2.53 -9.09
C ASP A 145 0.67 -1.17 -9.76
N ARG A 146 -0.37 -0.66 -10.40
CA ARG A 146 -0.33 0.68 -11.02
C ARG A 146 -0.04 1.80 -10.02
N ALA A 147 -0.56 1.73 -8.80
CA ALA A 147 -0.29 2.75 -7.79
C ALA A 147 1.20 2.81 -7.44
N TRP A 148 1.85 1.66 -7.23
CA TRP A 148 3.28 1.57 -7.01
C TRP A 148 4.11 2.00 -8.24
N GLU A 149 3.69 1.61 -9.42
CA GLU A 149 4.35 1.98 -10.69
C GLU A 149 4.32 3.48 -10.94
N VAL A 150 3.20 4.14 -10.63
CA VAL A 150 3.08 5.61 -10.72
C VAL A 150 4.06 6.30 -9.79
N GLU A 151 4.12 5.90 -8.52
CA GLU A 151 5.03 6.50 -7.54
C GLU A 151 6.50 6.35 -7.95
N LEU A 152 6.90 5.14 -8.39
CA LEU A 152 8.28 4.93 -8.87
C LEU A 152 8.57 5.76 -10.11
N GLY A 153 7.64 5.79 -11.05
CA GLY A 153 7.76 6.58 -12.28
C GLY A 153 7.92 8.07 -12.02
N GLU A 154 7.19 8.62 -11.05
CA GLU A 154 7.31 10.04 -10.65
C GLU A 154 8.69 10.33 -10.04
N ILE A 155 9.19 9.45 -9.17
CA ILE A 155 10.54 9.60 -8.58
C ILE A 155 11.62 9.61 -9.68
N VAL A 156 11.49 8.73 -10.68
CA VAL A 156 12.47 8.63 -11.78
C VAL A 156 12.40 9.85 -12.69
N ARG A 157 11.20 10.28 -13.09
CA ARG A 157 11.01 11.49 -13.93
C ARG A 157 11.54 12.74 -13.23
N ASP A 158 11.25 12.91 -11.92
CA ASP A 158 11.77 14.00 -11.10
C ASP A 158 13.32 13.98 -11.07
N GLY A 159 13.91 12.79 -10.92
CA GLY A 159 15.36 12.61 -10.95
C GLY A 159 16.01 12.96 -12.31
N MET A 160 15.35 12.63 -13.42
CA MET A 160 15.80 13.02 -14.77
C MET A 160 15.70 14.53 -14.97
N VAL A 161 14.59 15.15 -14.56
CA VAL A 161 14.40 16.62 -14.65
C VAL A 161 15.46 17.37 -13.82
N GLN A 162 15.85 16.84 -12.66
CA GLN A 162 16.90 17.42 -11.83
C GLN A 162 18.33 17.11 -12.33
N GLY A 163 18.51 16.35 -13.42
CA GLY A 163 19.81 15.91 -13.93
C GLY A 163 20.55 14.97 -12.97
N LYS A 164 19.83 14.31 -12.06
CA LYS A 164 20.39 13.34 -11.09
C LYS A 164 20.35 11.90 -11.62
N PHE A 165 19.49 11.63 -12.59
CA PHE A 165 19.36 10.39 -13.31
C PHE A 165 19.55 10.62 -14.81
N VAL A 166 20.11 9.65 -15.51
CA VAL A 166 20.19 9.67 -16.98
C VAL A 166 18.81 9.40 -17.60
N PRO A 167 18.56 9.86 -18.82
CA PRO A 167 17.32 9.54 -19.53
C PRO A 167 17.16 8.01 -19.70
N VAL A 168 16.02 7.49 -19.27
CA VAL A 168 15.63 6.09 -19.42
C VAL A 168 14.19 6.00 -19.94
N ASN A 169 13.84 4.85 -20.53
CA ASN A 169 12.44 4.52 -20.77
C ASN A 169 11.80 4.21 -19.40
N VAL A 170 11.02 5.15 -18.87
CA VAL A 170 10.45 5.06 -17.51
C VAL A 170 9.56 3.85 -17.34
N ASP A 171 8.70 3.53 -18.32
CA ASP A 171 7.75 2.43 -18.20
C ASP A 171 8.48 1.06 -18.15
N GLN A 172 9.50 0.88 -18.99
CA GLN A 172 10.34 -0.32 -18.95
C GLN A 172 11.16 -0.41 -17.65
N PHE A 173 11.71 0.71 -17.18
CA PHE A 173 12.44 0.77 -15.92
C PHE A 173 11.55 0.37 -14.76
N VAL A 174 10.36 0.96 -14.66
CA VAL A 174 9.38 0.69 -13.60
C VAL A 174 8.95 -0.77 -13.60
N LEU A 175 8.59 -1.33 -14.77
CA LEU A 175 8.18 -2.73 -14.88
C LEU A 175 9.30 -3.68 -14.44
N ARG A 176 10.54 -3.49 -14.90
CA ARG A 176 11.69 -4.34 -14.50
C ARG A 176 11.96 -4.23 -13.01
N SER A 177 11.91 -3.02 -12.47
CA SER A 177 12.15 -2.77 -11.05
C SER A 177 11.09 -3.42 -10.17
N ARG A 178 9.81 -3.35 -10.56
CA ARG A 178 8.72 -4.03 -9.85
C ARG A 178 8.92 -5.54 -9.85
N LEU A 179 9.12 -6.15 -11.00
CA LEU A 179 9.33 -7.61 -11.10
C LEU A 179 10.55 -8.09 -10.30
N LEU A 180 11.62 -7.30 -10.26
CA LEU A 180 12.78 -7.59 -9.42
C LEU A 180 12.41 -7.53 -7.93
N MET A 181 11.70 -6.50 -7.50
CA MET A 181 11.30 -6.33 -6.09
C MET A 181 10.29 -7.38 -5.66
N ASP A 182 9.40 -7.83 -6.54
CA ASP A 182 8.48 -8.96 -6.27
C ASP A 182 9.27 -10.23 -5.96
N GLY A 183 10.28 -10.57 -6.78
CA GLY A 183 11.15 -11.72 -6.52
C GLY A 183 11.94 -11.60 -5.21
N LEU A 184 12.53 -10.44 -4.94
CA LEU A 184 13.24 -10.17 -3.68
C LEU A 184 12.31 -10.26 -2.47
N SER A 185 11.07 -9.81 -2.62
CA SER A 185 10.05 -9.86 -1.56
C SER A 185 9.69 -11.30 -1.20
N VAL A 186 9.58 -12.18 -2.18
CA VAL A 186 9.34 -13.61 -1.93
C VAL A 186 10.50 -14.21 -1.11
N ASP A 187 11.76 -13.94 -1.48
CA ASP A 187 12.92 -14.44 -0.74
C ASP A 187 12.97 -13.93 0.72
N VAL A 188 12.67 -12.65 0.95
CA VAL A 188 12.59 -12.07 2.30
C VAL A 188 11.46 -12.70 3.11
N LEU A 189 10.28 -12.86 2.50
CA LEU A 189 9.11 -13.46 3.15
C LEU A 189 9.34 -14.93 3.53
N MET A 190 10.02 -15.69 2.65
CA MET A 190 10.40 -17.08 2.88
C MET A 190 11.51 -17.27 3.93
N GLY A 191 12.13 -16.18 4.40
CA GLY A 191 13.24 -16.24 5.35
C GLY A 191 14.49 -16.88 4.74
N SER A 192 14.79 -16.56 3.49
CA SER A 192 15.98 -17.06 2.78
C SER A 192 17.25 -16.86 3.57
N LEU A 193 18.06 -17.91 3.72
CA LEU A 193 19.37 -17.84 4.38
C LEU A 193 20.42 -17.09 3.54
N ARG A 194 20.12 -16.86 2.24
CA ARG A 194 21.05 -16.22 1.30
C ARG A 194 20.81 -14.71 1.19
N LEU A 195 19.60 -14.24 1.54
CA LEU A 195 19.20 -12.86 1.33
C LEU A 195 18.43 -12.31 2.54
N THR A 196 19.09 -11.43 3.29
CA THR A 196 18.40 -10.66 4.34
C THR A 196 17.59 -9.53 3.71
N ARG A 197 16.62 -8.99 4.46
CA ARG A 197 15.86 -7.78 4.02
C ARG A 197 16.82 -6.64 3.62
N GLN A 198 17.87 -6.41 4.39
CA GLN A 198 18.83 -5.36 4.12
C GLN A 198 19.63 -5.62 2.84
N GLY A 199 19.98 -6.90 2.61
CA GLY A 199 20.60 -7.35 1.36
C GLY A 199 19.66 -7.16 0.15
N ALA A 200 18.37 -7.45 0.31
CA ALA A 200 17.36 -7.23 -0.74
C ALA A 200 17.22 -5.75 -1.11
N ILE A 201 17.15 -4.85 -0.11
CA ILE A 201 17.14 -3.39 -0.32
C ILE A 201 18.39 -2.95 -1.08
N ALA A 202 19.58 -3.36 -0.63
CA ALA A 202 20.84 -3.01 -1.27
C ALA A 202 20.91 -3.54 -2.71
N PHE A 203 20.44 -4.76 -2.95
CA PHE A 203 20.40 -5.36 -4.28
C PHE A 203 19.48 -4.61 -5.23
N ALA A 204 18.25 -4.31 -4.79
CA ALA A 204 17.30 -3.54 -5.58
C ALA A 204 17.86 -2.17 -5.96
N LEU A 205 18.38 -1.42 -4.97
CA LEU A 205 18.97 -0.11 -5.21
C LEU A 205 20.19 -0.16 -6.14
N SER A 206 21.04 -1.18 -6.00
CA SER A 206 22.19 -1.38 -6.89
C SER A 206 21.76 -1.68 -8.33
N ALA A 207 20.72 -2.48 -8.51
CA ALA A 207 20.18 -2.78 -9.84
C ALA A 207 19.57 -1.53 -10.50
N MET A 208 18.78 -0.76 -9.74
CA MET A 208 18.19 0.50 -10.22
C MET A 208 19.26 1.57 -10.55
N ASP A 209 20.29 1.68 -9.69
CA ASP A 209 21.38 2.63 -9.89
C ASP A 209 22.17 2.37 -11.17
N ARG A 210 22.33 1.12 -11.61
CA ARG A 210 23.02 0.79 -12.87
C ARG A 210 22.33 1.40 -14.09
N ASP A 211 21.01 1.42 -14.08
CA ASP A 211 20.22 2.00 -15.17
C ASP A 211 20.17 3.55 -15.09
N LEU A 212 20.26 4.11 -13.89
CA LEU A 212 20.05 5.54 -13.61
C LEU A 212 21.35 6.37 -13.53
N ARG A 213 22.51 5.75 -13.49
CA ARG A 213 23.80 6.45 -13.50
C ARG A 213 24.34 6.66 -14.91
N PRO A 214 25.03 7.79 -15.18
CA PRO A 214 25.81 7.92 -16.39
C PRO A 214 26.86 6.79 -16.46
N GLU A 215 27.04 6.23 -17.64
CA GLU A 215 28.18 5.34 -17.87
C GLU A 215 29.48 6.04 -17.47
N PRO A 216 30.40 5.39 -16.78
CA PRO A 216 31.71 5.96 -16.56
C PRO A 216 32.33 6.22 -17.94
N GLN A 217 32.68 7.49 -18.20
CA GLN A 217 33.43 7.82 -19.43
C GLN A 217 34.67 6.93 -19.46
N GLN A 218 34.70 6.01 -20.42
CA GLN A 218 35.94 5.28 -20.72
C GLN A 218 36.96 6.34 -21.09
N SER A 219 37.91 6.62 -20.21
CA SER A 219 39.08 7.44 -20.55
C SER A 219 39.78 6.71 -21.67
N GLU A 220 39.62 7.23 -22.91
CA GLU A 220 40.47 6.81 -24.03
C GLU A 220 41.92 6.97 -23.61
N ARG A 221 42.61 5.85 -23.45
CA ARG A 221 44.06 5.81 -23.29
C ARG A 221 44.71 5.67 -24.65
#